data_04f64279df1baa12c30827d3e144eb52
#
_entry.id   04f64279df1baa12c30827d3e144eb52
#
_cell.length_a   1.000
_cell.length_b   1.000
_cell.length_c   1.000
_cell.angle_alpha   90.00
_cell.angle_beta   90.00
_cell.angle_gamma   90.00
#
_symmetry.space_group_name_H-M   'P 1'
#
loop_
_entity.id
_entity.type
_entity.pdbx_description
1 polymer ?
#
loop_
_entity_poly.entity_id
_entity_poly.type
_entity_poly.pdbx_seq_one_letter_code
_entity_poly.pdbx_strand_id
1 'polypeptide(L)'
;MVNETSNIQTIADLYLDFKITDDLNFKSTFAVDASNRKRNYYSGKDLIQFSKTAGGIATIETLKEMYWQNENYFNYNKEFNKNNRMNVMLGLSWQQRVAESVEATSQNFSDDFYQWHNLGAGTVTIPSKSEDYGWSINSYFARINYTLKDRYLFTATGRYDGSSKFGKNNKYAFFPSFAFAWRASEESILKGVNWLNNLKVRTSIGETGNQEIGNYAFYQKLGSENTIFGNDYYTALYRSTFGNPDLKWEKTLQWDAGVDVSVLNQRIDLSLDYYYKKTSDLLLEAPIPGTSGLNTIMRNIGSVQNQGFELTLNTHNIQTDNFNWMSTVSVSYTHLTLPTKLEV
;
A
#
# COMPACT_ATOMS: atom_id res chain seq x y z
N MET A 1 33.50 -14.18 5.24
CA MET A 1 32.04 -13.94 5.44
C MET A 1 31.32 -14.27 4.14
N VAL A 2 30.31 -15.08 4.22
CA VAL A 2 29.44 -15.40 3.08
C VAL A 2 28.00 -15.05 3.49
N ASN A 3 27.25 -14.42 2.58
CA ASN A 3 25.85 -14.07 2.77
C ASN A 3 25.15 -14.26 1.41
N GLU A 4 24.54 -15.39 1.23
CA GLU A 4 23.85 -15.77 -0.02
C GLU A 4 22.36 -15.74 0.19
N THR A 5 21.65 -15.05 -0.69
CA THR A 5 20.19 -15.05 -0.70
C THR A 5 19.69 -15.54 -2.05
N SER A 6 18.90 -16.59 -2.03
CA SER A 6 18.13 -17.07 -3.17
C SER A 6 16.67 -16.72 -2.96
N ASN A 7 16.04 -16.15 -3.97
CA ASN A 7 14.61 -15.85 -3.98
C ASN A 7 13.98 -16.40 -5.26
N ILE A 8 13.00 -17.28 -5.10
CA ILE A 8 12.17 -17.79 -6.19
C ILE A 8 10.80 -17.18 -6.01
N GLN A 9 10.37 -16.38 -6.98
CA GLN A 9 9.05 -15.77 -7.00
C GLN A 9 8.27 -16.26 -8.20
N THR A 10 7.02 -16.61 -7.97
CA THR A 10 6.06 -17.04 -9.01
C THR A 10 4.86 -16.11 -8.94
N ILE A 11 4.62 -15.40 -10.03
CA ILE A 11 3.44 -14.56 -10.20
C ILE A 11 2.60 -15.15 -11.31
N ALA A 12 1.32 -15.38 -11.04
CA ALA A 12 0.36 -15.88 -12.00
C ALA A 12 -0.98 -15.18 -11.84
N ASP A 13 -1.60 -14.83 -12.94
CA ASP A 13 -2.96 -14.31 -12.97
C ASP A 13 -3.79 -15.04 -14.03
N LEU A 14 -5.04 -15.23 -13.70
CA LEU A 14 -6.07 -15.82 -14.56
C LEU A 14 -7.31 -14.95 -14.48
N TYR A 15 -7.91 -14.67 -15.62
CA TYR A 15 -9.19 -13.98 -15.63
C TYR A 15 -10.19 -14.67 -16.57
N LEU A 16 -11.45 -14.53 -16.22
CA LEU A 16 -12.60 -14.85 -17.02
C LEU A 16 -13.38 -13.58 -17.29
N ASP A 17 -13.67 -13.30 -18.55
CA ASP A 17 -14.53 -12.18 -18.95
C ASP A 17 -15.73 -12.78 -19.70
N PHE A 18 -16.90 -12.65 -19.09
CA PHE A 18 -18.13 -13.24 -19.60
C PHE A 18 -19.12 -12.16 -19.99
N LYS A 19 -19.39 -12.04 -21.27
CA LYS A 19 -20.39 -11.14 -21.81
C LYS A 19 -21.79 -11.75 -21.61
N ILE A 20 -22.56 -11.17 -20.68
CA ILE A 20 -23.91 -11.62 -20.35
C ILE A 20 -24.93 -11.04 -21.37
N THR A 21 -24.80 -9.74 -21.64
CA THR A 21 -25.56 -9.04 -22.69
C THR A 21 -24.63 -8.07 -23.40
N ASP A 22 -25.12 -7.35 -24.43
CA ASP A 22 -24.30 -6.31 -25.10
C ASP A 22 -23.88 -5.19 -24.16
N ASP A 23 -24.68 -4.90 -23.14
CA ASP A 23 -24.43 -3.82 -22.18
C ASP A 23 -23.83 -4.31 -20.86
N LEU A 24 -23.85 -5.62 -20.56
CA LEU A 24 -23.46 -6.19 -19.26
C LEU A 24 -22.42 -7.30 -19.42
N ASN A 25 -21.30 -7.14 -18.77
CA ASN A 25 -20.30 -8.19 -18.62
C ASN A 25 -19.97 -8.47 -17.16
N PHE A 26 -19.57 -9.70 -16.88
CA PHE A 26 -19.03 -10.15 -15.61
C PHE A 26 -17.56 -10.51 -15.79
N LYS A 27 -16.70 -9.98 -14.91
CA LYS A 27 -15.28 -10.34 -14.89
C LYS A 27 -14.91 -10.93 -13.54
N SER A 28 -14.20 -12.04 -13.59
CA SER A 28 -13.56 -12.67 -12.43
C SER A 28 -12.06 -12.76 -12.67
N THR A 29 -11.26 -12.29 -11.73
CA THR A 29 -9.80 -12.35 -11.78
C THR A 29 -9.29 -13.07 -10.55
N PHE A 30 -8.36 -14.00 -10.73
CA PHE A 30 -7.62 -14.64 -9.66
C PHE A 30 -6.13 -14.45 -9.89
N ALA A 31 -5.44 -13.90 -8.91
CA ALA A 31 -4.00 -13.66 -8.96
C ALA A 31 -3.31 -14.29 -7.75
N VAL A 32 -2.11 -14.81 -7.96
CA VAL A 32 -1.23 -15.38 -6.94
C VAL A 32 0.17 -14.81 -7.11
N ASP A 33 0.78 -14.43 -6.00
CA ASP A 33 2.20 -14.11 -5.88
C ASP A 33 2.77 -14.97 -4.74
N ALA A 34 3.59 -15.95 -5.10
CA ALA A 34 4.23 -16.85 -4.16
C ALA A 34 5.74 -16.69 -4.21
N SER A 35 6.35 -16.46 -3.07
CA SER A 35 7.81 -16.32 -2.97
C SER A 35 8.40 -17.28 -1.94
N ASN A 36 9.57 -17.82 -2.25
CA ASN A 36 10.37 -18.64 -1.37
C ASN A 36 11.79 -18.07 -1.31
N ARG A 37 12.12 -17.42 -0.21
CA ARG A 37 13.44 -16.85 0.03
C ARG A 37 14.21 -17.73 0.99
N LYS A 38 15.44 -18.08 0.61
CA LYS A 38 16.40 -18.75 1.47
C LYS A 38 17.63 -17.88 1.61
N ARG A 39 18.05 -17.62 2.84
CA ARG A 39 19.27 -16.91 3.16
C ARG A 39 20.23 -17.84 3.92
N ASN A 40 21.45 -17.94 3.43
CA ASN A 40 22.53 -18.66 4.07
C ASN A 40 23.59 -17.63 4.49
N TYR A 41 23.88 -17.60 5.76
CA TYR A 41 24.88 -16.70 6.33
C TYR A 41 25.97 -17.49 7.04
N TYR A 42 27.21 -17.12 6.79
CA TYR A 42 28.36 -17.62 7.55
C TYR A 42 29.38 -16.50 7.79
N SER A 43 29.83 -16.38 9.03
CA SER A 43 30.94 -15.52 9.42
C SER A 43 31.95 -16.36 10.19
N GLY A 44 33.13 -16.54 9.60
CA GLY A 44 34.23 -17.30 10.21
C GLY A 44 34.79 -16.63 11.47
N LYS A 45 35.40 -17.42 12.30
CA LYS A 45 35.90 -17.02 13.65
C LYS A 45 36.94 -15.90 13.64
N ASP A 46 37.63 -15.67 12.52
CA ASP A 46 38.72 -14.69 12.42
C ASP A 46 38.35 -13.37 11.77
N LEU A 47 37.07 -13.20 11.30
CA LEU A 47 36.70 -12.07 10.46
C LEU A 47 36.31 -10.79 11.19
N ILE A 48 35.42 -10.87 12.16
CA ILE A 48 34.93 -9.72 12.95
C ILE A 48 34.90 -10.05 14.42
N GLN A 49 34.95 -9.03 15.28
CA GLN A 49 34.99 -9.22 16.73
C GLN A 49 33.86 -10.10 17.27
N PHE A 50 32.64 -9.91 16.75
CA PHE A 50 31.48 -10.68 17.20
C PHE A 50 31.59 -12.17 16.82
N SER A 51 31.93 -12.49 15.56
CA SER A 51 32.12 -13.89 15.14
C SER A 51 33.35 -14.53 15.74
N LYS A 52 34.38 -13.75 16.01
CA LYS A 52 35.57 -14.21 16.74
C LYS A 52 35.22 -14.67 18.17
N THR A 53 34.45 -13.85 18.91
CA THR A 53 33.99 -14.20 20.26
C THR A 53 33.07 -15.42 20.25
N ALA A 54 32.25 -15.56 19.21
CA ALA A 54 31.30 -16.67 19.03
C ALA A 54 31.97 -17.94 18.45
N GLY A 55 33.26 -17.90 18.07
CA GLY A 55 33.95 -19.02 17.42
C GLY A 55 33.41 -19.38 16.03
N GLY A 56 32.91 -18.39 15.28
CA GLY A 56 32.20 -18.55 14.00
C GLY A 56 30.69 -18.67 14.19
N ILE A 57 29.94 -18.17 13.22
CA ILE A 57 28.46 -18.16 13.24
C ILE A 57 27.93 -18.61 11.88
N ALA A 58 27.01 -19.57 11.87
CA ALA A 58 26.26 -20.00 10.70
C ALA A 58 24.75 -19.83 10.95
N THR A 59 24.02 -19.27 9.98
CA THR A 59 22.56 -19.12 10.03
C THR A 59 21.93 -19.54 8.71
N ILE A 60 20.86 -20.30 8.78
CA ILE A 60 19.95 -20.57 7.65
C ILE A 60 18.58 -19.97 8.02
N GLU A 61 18.09 -19.11 7.15
CA GLU A 61 16.77 -18.50 7.24
C GLU A 61 15.96 -18.88 5.99
N THR A 62 14.73 -19.32 6.18
CA THR A 62 13.77 -19.52 5.10
C THR A 62 12.52 -18.69 5.35
N LEU A 63 12.02 -18.02 4.33
CA LEU A 63 10.76 -17.28 4.36
C LEU A 63 9.94 -17.70 3.15
N LYS A 64 8.77 -18.25 3.41
CA LYS A 64 7.76 -18.55 2.39
C LYS A 64 6.63 -17.55 2.54
N GLU A 65 6.26 -16.91 1.45
CA GLU A 65 5.15 -15.97 1.41
C GLU A 65 4.22 -16.35 0.28
N MET A 66 2.92 -16.26 0.53
CA MET A 66 1.90 -16.40 -0.47
C MET A 66 0.86 -15.30 -0.31
N TYR A 67 0.69 -14.52 -1.36
CA TYR A 67 -0.39 -13.58 -1.52
C TYR A 67 -1.31 -14.06 -2.61
N TRP A 68 -2.60 -14.03 -2.39
CA TRP A 68 -3.59 -14.25 -3.43
C TRP A 68 -4.70 -13.21 -3.36
N GLN A 69 -5.28 -12.95 -4.52
CA GLN A 69 -6.41 -12.04 -4.70
C GLN A 69 -7.42 -12.67 -5.63
N ASN A 70 -8.69 -12.56 -5.27
CA ASN A 70 -9.81 -12.84 -6.17
C ASN A 70 -10.71 -11.62 -6.23
N GLU A 71 -10.97 -11.14 -7.43
CA GLU A 71 -11.81 -9.99 -7.70
C GLU A 71 -12.90 -10.34 -8.69
N ASN A 72 -14.14 -10.01 -8.35
CA ASN A 72 -15.31 -10.31 -9.14
C ASN A 72 -16.17 -9.08 -9.28
N TYR A 73 -16.52 -8.71 -10.50
CA TYR A 73 -17.38 -7.56 -10.71
C TYR A 73 -18.24 -7.66 -11.95
N PHE A 74 -19.40 -7.04 -11.85
CA PHE A 74 -20.26 -6.74 -12.96
C PHE A 74 -19.96 -5.34 -13.48
N ASN A 75 -19.92 -5.19 -14.78
CA ASN A 75 -19.74 -3.92 -15.46
C ASN A 75 -20.89 -3.72 -16.46
N TYR A 76 -21.70 -2.72 -16.22
CA TYR A 76 -22.83 -2.35 -17.06
C TYR A 76 -22.52 -1.06 -17.79
N ASN A 77 -22.51 -1.11 -19.13
CA ASN A 77 -22.24 0.02 -20.01
C ASN A 77 -23.50 0.29 -20.82
N LYS A 78 -24.06 1.48 -20.69
CA LYS A 78 -25.26 1.88 -21.43
C LYS A 78 -25.09 3.23 -22.07
N GLU A 79 -25.29 3.24 -23.39
CA GLU A 79 -25.51 4.45 -24.15
C GLU A 79 -27.00 4.62 -24.34
N PHE A 80 -27.63 5.52 -23.58
CA PHE A 80 -29.08 5.80 -23.71
C PHE A 80 -29.38 6.55 -24.98
N ASN A 81 -28.49 7.45 -25.36
CA ASN A 81 -28.49 8.21 -26.61
C ASN A 81 -27.10 8.88 -26.78
N LYS A 82 -26.88 9.57 -27.91
CA LYS A 82 -25.60 10.26 -28.22
C LYS A 82 -25.12 11.23 -27.14
N ASN A 83 -26.03 11.70 -26.27
CA ASN A 83 -25.72 12.69 -25.23
C ASN A 83 -25.62 12.09 -23.83
N ASN A 84 -25.99 10.83 -23.63
CA ASN A 84 -26.10 10.23 -22.30
C ASN A 84 -25.48 8.85 -22.30
N ARG A 85 -24.37 8.70 -21.60
CA ARG A 85 -23.67 7.41 -21.38
C ARG A 85 -23.47 7.16 -19.90
N MET A 86 -23.67 5.94 -19.48
CA MET A 86 -23.49 5.50 -18.12
C MET A 86 -22.68 4.21 -18.08
N ASN A 87 -21.72 4.14 -17.16
CA ASN A 87 -21.02 2.93 -16.78
C ASN A 87 -21.23 2.71 -15.29
N VAL A 88 -21.70 1.52 -14.91
CA VAL A 88 -21.87 1.10 -13.52
C VAL A 88 -21.05 -0.14 -13.29
N MET A 89 -20.23 -0.14 -12.25
CA MET A 89 -19.47 -1.29 -11.80
C MET A 89 -19.85 -1.64 -10.36
N LEU A 90 -20.16 -2.92 -10.12
CA LEU A 90 -20.42 -3.47 -8.79
C LEU A 90 -19.54 -4.69 -8.60
N GLY A 91 -18.79 -4.73 -7.52
CA GLY A 91 -17.86 -5.81 -7.33
C GLY A 91 -17.52 -6.08 -5.87
N LEU A 92 -16.81 -7.19 -5.72
CA LEU A 92 -16.26 -7.66 -4.46
C LEU A 92 -14.87 -8.23 -4.70
N SER A 93 -14.01 -8.12 -3.70
CA SER A 93 -12.68 -8.73 -3.75
C SER A 93 -12.31 -9.35 -2.41
N TRP A 94 -11.52 -10.41 -2.47
CA TRP A 94 -10.87 -11.05 -1.34
C TRP A 94 -9.37 -11.07 -1.58
N GLN A 95 -8.63 -10.74 -0.55
CA GLN A 95 -7.18 -10.74 -0.56
C GLN A 95 -6.68 -11.40 0.70
N GLN A 96 -5.63 -12.19 0.59
CA GLN A 96 -4.96 -12.77 1.74
C GLN A 96 -3.46 -12.87 1.48
N ARG A 97 -2.68 -12.57 2.50
CA ARG A 97 -1.24 -12.85 2.57
C ARG A 97 -0.99 -13.73 3.77
N VAL A 98 -0.22 -14.79 3.56
CA VAL A 98 0.34 -15.65 4.61
C VAL A 98 1.84 -15.72 4.44
N ALA A 99 2.56 -15.78 5.55
CA ALA A 99 4.00 -15.88 5.57
C ALA A 99 4.44 -16.80 6.70
N GLU A 100 5.38 -17.68 6.41
CA GLU A 100 6.00 -18.60 7.34
C GLU A 100 7.51 -18.45 7.28
N SER A 101 8.16 -18.25 8.41
CA SER A 101 9.61 -18.16 8.49
C SER A 101 10.20 -19.14 9.51
N VAL A 102 11.40 -19.62 9.21
CA VAL A 102 12.19 -20.44 10.11
C VAL A 102 13.63 -19.95 10.03
N GLU A 103 14.23 -19.72 11.19
CA GLU A 103 15.64 -19.37 11.36
C GLU A 103 16.31 -20.37 12.29
N ALA A 104 17.44 -20.94 11.85
CA ALA A 104 18.32 -21.79 12.65
C ALA A 104 19.75 -21.23 12.64
N THR A 105 20.34 -21.10 13.82
CA THR A 105 21.68 -20.55 14.00
C THR A 105 22.52 -21.45 14.89
N SER A 106 23.79 -21.64 14.52
CA SER A 106 24.76 -22.35 15.31
C SER A 106 26.07 -21.56 15.38
N GLN A 107 26.83 -21.77 16.45
CA GLN A 107 28.08 -21.08 16.74
C GLN A 107 29.17 -22.05 17.20
N ASN A 108 30.39 -21.54 17.30
CA ASN A 108 31.59 -22.23 17.83
C ASN A 108 31.93 -23.47 16.98
N PHE A 109 32.36 -23.23 15.76
CA PHE A 109 32.81 -24.23 14.79
C PHE A 109 34.30 -24.55 15.02
N SER A 110 34.67 -25.80 14.89
CA SER A 110 36.07 -26.22 14.96
C SER A 110 36.91 -25.67 13.82
N ASP A 111 36.32 -25.61 12.62
CA ASP A 111 36.91 -25.04 11.42
C ASP A 111 35.82 -24.36 10.54
N ASP A 112 36.28 -23.66 9.49
CA ASP A 112 35.40 -22.91 8.59
C ASP A 112 34.96 -23.72 7.35
N PHE A 113 35.26 -25.03 7.27
CA PHE A 113 35.05 -25.83 6.06
C PHE A 113 33.56 -26.04 5.75
N TYR A 114 32.76 -26.38 6.76
CA TYR A 114 31.35 -26.69 6.56
C TYR A 114 30.47 -25.45 6.34
N GLN A 115 30.92 -24.29 6.86
CA GLN A 115 30.14 -23.06 6.84
C GLN A 115 28.69 -23.30 7.32
N TRP A 116 27.67 -22.94 6.52
CA TRP A 116 26.24 -23.20 6.81
C TRP A 116 25.74 -24.58 6.36
N HIS A 117 26.56 -25.35 5.62
CA HIS A 117 26.13 -26.66 5.09
C HIS A 117 25.92 -27.71 6.18
N ASN A 118 26.48 -27.51 7.36
CA ASN A 118 26.28 -28.37 8.50
C ASN A 118 26.22 -27.55 9.81
N LEU A 119 25.01 -27.10 10.17
CA LEU A 119 24.81 -26.37 11.44
C LEU A 119 25.11 -27.23 12.66
N GLY A 120 24.98 -28.56 12.56
CA GLY A 120 25.29 -29.50 13.63
C GLY A 120 26.79 -29.60 13.96
N ALA A 121 27.68 -29.05 13.12
CA ALA A 121 29.12 -29.01 13.42
C ALA A 121 29.50 -27.90 14.43
N GLY A 122 28.63 -26.95 14.69
CA GLY A 122 28.78 -25.96 15.76
C GLY A 122 28.43 -26.55 17.12
N THR A 123 29.24 -26.27 18.14
CA THR A 123 29.05 -26.80 19.50
C THR A 123 28.06 -26.00 20.34
N VAL A 124 27.70 -24.79 19.90
CA VAL A 124 26.73 -23.92 20.55
C VAL A 124 25.53 -23.73 19.63
N THR A 125 24.37 -24.28 19.97
CA THR A 125 23.12 -24.11 19.25
C THR A 125 22.33 -22.95 19.83
N ILE A 126 21.98 -21.96 19.01
CA ILE A 126 21.08 -20.90 19.38
C ILE A 126 19.64 -21.43 19.18
N PRO A 127 18.71 -21.16 20.12
CA PRO A 127 17.31 -21.58 19.94
C PRO A 127 16.76 -21.12 18.59
N SER A 128 16.24 -22.08 17.82
CA SER A 128 15.63 -21.79 16.51
C SER A 128 14.39 -20.93 16.69
N LYS A 129 14.11 -20.07 15.70
CA LYS A 129 12.92 -19.22 15.66
C LYS A 129 12.03 -19.66 14.53
N SER A 130 10.73 -19.59 14.75
CA SER A 130 9.74 -19.77 13.70
C SER A 130 8.59 -18.78 13.91
N GLU A 131 8.08 -18.26 12.82
CA GLU A 131 6.95 -17.32 12.82
C GLU A 131 5.98 -17.70 11.71
N ASP A 132 4.70 -17.62 12.03
CA ASP A 132 3.58 -17.73 11.08
C ASP A 132 2.68 -16.52 11.27
N TYR A 133 2.46 -15.77 10.20
CA TYR A 133 1.63 -14.58 10.24
C TYR A 133 0.92 -14.34 8.91
N GLY A 134 -0.18 -13.63 8.99
CA GLY A 134 -0.94 -13.30 7.79
C GLY A 134 -2.00 -12.24 8.05
N TRP A 135 -2.57 -11.75 6.96
CA TRP A 135 -3.71 -10.84 6.98
C TRP A 135 -4.64 -11.11 5.80
N SER A 136 -5.86 -10.66 5.93
CA SER A 136 -6.87 -10.72 4.87
C SER A 136 -7.69 -9.44 4.79
N ILE A 137 -8.16 -9.13 3.58
CA ILE A 137 -9.08 -8.02 3.28
C ILE A 137 -10.25 -8.57 2.48
N ASN A 138 -11.46 -8.15 2.88
CA ASN A 138 -12.68 -8.32 2.12
C ASN A 138 -13.19 -6.94 1.72
N SER A 139 -13.51 -6.76 0.44
CA SER A 139 -13.94 -5.47 -0.09
C SER A 139 -15.20 -5.60 -0.90
N TYR A 140 -16.09 -4.63 -0.76
CA TYR A 140 -17.27 -4.43 -1.58
C TYR A 140 -17.17 -3.05 -2.21
N PHE A 141 -17.35 -2.95 -3.52
CA PHE A 141 -17.18 -1.68 -4.20
C PHE A 141 -18.21 -1.44 -5.28
N ALA A 142 -18.53 -0.17 -5.46
CA ALA A 142 -19.40 0.31 -6.52
C ALA A 142 -18.81 1.56 -7.14
N ARG A 143 -18.95 1.72 -8.45
CA ARG A 143 -18.60 2.93 -9.19
C ARG A 143 -19.64 3.22 -10.24
N ILE A 144 -20.00 4.49 -10.34
CA ILE A 144 -20.88 5.02 -11.38
C ILE A 144 -20.14 6.14 -12.10
N ASN A 145 -20.00 6.00 -13.41
CA ASN A 145 -19.55 7.07 -14.29
C ASN A 145 -20.74 7.47 -15.16
N TYR A 146 -21.02 8.77 -15.22
CA TYR A 146 -22.08 9.31 -16.06
C TYR A 146 -21.55 10.47 -16.90
N THR A 147 -21.74 10.38 -18.19
CA THR A 147 -21.34 11.41 -19.16
C THR A 147 -22.58 12.01 -19.77
N LEU A 148 -22.77 13.32 -19.59
CA LEU A 148 -23.86 14.10 -20.13
C LEU A 148 -23.36 15.04 -21.23
N LYS A 149 -23.91 14.90 -22.45
CA LYS A 149 -23.60 15.73 -23.62
C LYS A 149 -22.12 15.81 -23.99
N ASP A 150 -21.34 14.79 -23.64
CA ASP A 150 -19.87 14.79 -23.74
C ASP A 150 -19.17 15.98 -23.09
N ARG A 151 -19.85 16.72 -22.21
CA ARG A 151 -19.38 17.94 -21.53
C ARG A 151 -19.25 17.76 -20.03
N TYR A 152 -20.24 17.13 -19.42
CA TYR A 152 -20.31 16.97 -17.99
C TYR A 152 -20.05 15.51 -17.63
N LEU A 153 -18.97 15.27 -16.89
CA LEU A 153 -18.55 13.94 -16.48
C LEU A 153 -18.67 13.84 -14.97
N PHE A 154 -19.40 12.86 -14.50
CA PHE A 154 -19.59 12.58 -13.08
C PHE A 154 -19.08 11.21 -12.77
N THR A 155 -18.32 11.07 -11.68
CA THR A 155 -17.91 9.79 -11.12
C THR A 155 -18.29 9.75 -9.66
N ALA A 156 -18.93 8.69 -9.22
CA ALA A 156 -19.16 8.39 -7.81
C ALA A 156 -18.63 6.98 -7.52
N THR A 157 -17.83 6.83 -6.47
CA THR A 157 -17.30 5.55 -6.04
C THR A 157 -17.55 5.37 -4.55
N GLY A 158 -17.91 4.16 -4.15
CA GLY A 158 -17.97 3.75 -2.76
C GLY A 158 -17.25 2.43 -2.60
N ARG A 159 -16.40 2.33 -1.56
CA ARG A 159 -15.69 1.11 -1.21
C ARG A 159 -15.83 0.83 0.28
N TYR A 160 -16.23 -0.39 0.61
CA TYR A 160 -16.39 -0.87 1.98
C TYR A 160 -15.41 -2.00 2.21
N ASP A 161 -14.34 -1.70 2.95
CA ASP A 161 -13.19 -2.60 3.15
C ASP A 161 -13.16 -3.11 4.59
N GLY A 162 -12.97 -4.42 4.74
CA GLY A 162 -12.80 -5.07 6.03
C GLY A 162 -11.45 -5.77 6.14
N SER A 163 -10.65 -5.39 7.14
CA SER A 163 -9.31 -5.94 7.38
C SER A 163 -9.24 -6.80 8.64
N SER A 164 -8.52 -7.91 8.56
CA SER A 164 -8.19 -8.75 9.70
C SER A 164 -7.17 -8.12 10.66
N LYS A 165 -6.50 -7.04 10.26
CA LYS A 165 -5.53 -6.31 11.11
C LYS A 165 -6.18 -5.50 12.23
N PHE A 166 -7.52 -5.31 12.18
CA PHE A 166 -8.27 -4.54 13.18
C PHE A 166 -9.20 -5.43 14.02
N GLY A 167 -9.49 -4.95 15.22
CA GLY A 167 -10.43 -5.60 16.16
C GLY A 167 -11.86 -5.67 15.63
N LYS A 168 -12.69 -6.49 16.26
CA LYS A 168 -14.06 -6.83 15.81
C LYS A 168 -14.92 -5.62 15.45
N ASN A 169 -14.83 -4.54 16.21
CA ASN A 169 -15.70 -3.36 16.05
C ASN A 169 -15.22 -2.38 14.97
N ASN A 170 -13.95 -2.47 14.55
CA ASN A 170 -13.30 -1.50 13.66
C ASN A 170 -12.73 -2.14 12.38
N LYS A 171 -13.10 -3.40 12.10
CA LYS A 171 -12.62 -4.13 10.91
C LYS A 171 -12.98 -3.42 9.62
N TYR A 172 -14.20 -2.91 9.53
CA TYR A 172 -14.76 -2.35 8.31
C TYR A 172 -14.77 -0.83 8.34
N ALA A 173 -14.45 -0.24 7.18
CA ALA A 173 -14.59 1.20 6.96
C ALA A 173 -15.12 1.46 5.56
N PHE A 174 -15.83 2.57 5.41
CA PHE A 174 -16.38 3.02 4.12
C PHE A 174 -15.57 4.21 3.60
N PHE A 175 -15.22 4.14 2.31
CA PHE A 175 -14.41 5.11 1.60
C PHE A 175 -15.16 5.62 0.36
N PRO A 176 -15.89 6.74 0.47
CA PRO A 176 -16.56 7.36 -0.65
C PRO A 176 -15.62 8.25 -1.47
N SER A 177 -15.89 8.39 -2.77
CA SER A 177 -15.29 9.43 -3.60
C SER A 177 -16.24 9.95 -4.66
N PHE A 178 -16.09 11.24 -5.01
CA PHE A 178 -16.85 11.92 -6.04
C PHE A 178 -15.91 12.75 -6.91
N ALA A 179 -16.13 12.72 -8.21
CA ALA A 179 -15.41 13.55 -9.14
C ALA A 179 -16.39 14.17 -10.16
N PHE A 180 -16.09 15.40 -10.53
CA PHE A 180 -16.79 16.13 -11.57
C PHE A 180 -15.77 16.75 -12.53
N ALA A 181 -16.05 16.65 -13.83
CA ALA A 181 -15.30 17.36 -14.84
C ALA A 181 -16.24 18.00 -15.85
N TRP A 182 -15.92 19.24 -16.21
CA TRP A 182 -16.63 20.03 -17.20
C TRP A 182 -15.70 20.38 -18.36
N ARG A 183 -16.04 19.91 -19.54
CA ARG A 183 -15.36 20.26 -20.80
C ARG A 183 -15.98 21.55 -21.35
N ALA A 184 -15.50 22.68 -20.80
CA ALA A 184 -16.06 24.00 -21.13
C ALA A 184 -15.84 24.37 -22.58
N SER A 185 -14.76 23.91 -23.22
CA SER A 185 -14.54 24.11 -24.67
C SER A 185 -15.66 23.56 -25.57
N GLU A 186 -16.42 22.57 -25.06
CA GLU A 186 -17.56 21.99 -25.81
C GLU A 186 -18.85 22.82 -25.70
N GLU A 187 -18.85 23.89 -24.90
CA GLU A 187 -20.01 24.80 -24.84
C GLU A 187 -20.19 25.63 -26.11
N SER A 188 -21.43 25.90 -26.48
CA SER A 188 -21.74 26.61 -27.71
C SER A 188 -21.10 28.00 -27.81
N ILE A 189 -20.87 28.66 -26.66
CA ILE A 189 -20.25 29.98 -26.58
C ILE A 189 -18.74 29.89 -26.90
N LEU A 190 -18.09 28.78 -26.60
CA LEU A 190 -16.62 28.60 -26.76
C LEU A 190 -16.27 27.84 -28.05
N LYS A 191 -17.18 27.12 -28.67
CA LYS A 191 -16.95 26.35 -29.91
C LYS A 191 -16.49 27.20 -31.11
N GLY A 192 -16.71 28.49 -31.08
CA GLY A 192 -16.26 29.43 -32.11
C GLY A 192 -14.89 30.06 -31.87
N VAL A 193 -14.23 29.73 -30.77
CA VAL A 193 -12.97 30.33 -30.38
C VAL A 193 -11.82 29.52 -30.97
N ASN A 194 -11.33 29.92 -32.14
CA ASN A 194 -10.35 29.15 -32.94
C ASN A 194 -8.97 28.89 -32.24
N TRP A 195 -8.60 29.73 -31.33
CA TRP A 195 -7.33 29.57 -30.56
C TRP A 195 -7.45 28.65 -29.34
N LEU A 196 -8.68 28.34 -28.87
CA LEU A 196 -8.94 27.48 -27.72
C LEU A 196 -9.32 26.07 -28.21
N ASN A 197 -8.39 25.10 -27.99
CA ASN A 197 -8.59 23.72 -28.41
C ASN A 197 -9.23 22.86 -27.32
N ASN A 198 -8.88 23.10 -26.06
CA ASN A 198 -9.47 22.43 -24.92
C ASN A 198 -9.50 23.35 -23.70
N LEU A 199 -10.61 23.34 -23.01
CA LEU A 199 -10.74 23.92 -21.67
C LEU A 199 -11.57 22.95 -20.84
N LYS A 200 -10.94 22.34 -19.83
CA LYS A 200 -11.56 21.39 -18.93
C LYS A 200 -11.31 21.79 -17.49
N VAL A 201 -12.38 21.94 -16.74
CA VAL A 201 -12.33 22.16 -15.28
C VAL A 201 -12.67 20.84 -14.61
N ARG A 202 -11.92 20.46 -13.58
CA ARG A 202 -12.11 19.21 -12.85
C ARG A 202 -11.99 19.43 -11.35
N THR A 203 -12.76 18.69 -10.59
CA THR A 203 -12.64 18.61 -9.14
C THR A 203 -12.99 17.22 -8.65
N SER A 204 -12.35 16.79 -7.60
CA SER A 204 -12.64 15.52 -6.94
C SER A 204 -12.46 15.63 -5.44
N ILE A 205 -13.24 14.85 -4.70
CA ILE A 205 -13.11 14.68 -3.27
C ILE A 205 -13.29 13.20 -2.94
N GLY A 206 -12.45 12.65 -2.07
CA GLY A 206 -12.56 11.24 -1.68
C GLY A 206 -11.80 10.91 -0.42
N GLU A 207 -12.23 9.83 0.21
CA GLU A 207 -11.52 9.21 1.33
C GLU A 207 -10.83 7.94 0.89
N THR A 208 -9.61 7.71 1.42
CA THR A 208 -8.86 6.44 1.30
C THR A 208 -8.46 5.96 2.69
N GLY A 209 -8.37 4.64 2.85
CA GLY A 209 -7.95 3.99 4.10
C GLY A 209 -6.54 3.43 4.00
N ASN A 210 -5.83 3.44 5.13
CA ASN A 210 -4.57 2.74 5.31
C ASN A 210 -4.66 1.79 6.51
N GLN A 211 -4.13 0.56 6.34
CA GLN A 211 -4.10 -0.49 7.37
C GLN A 211 -2.67 -0.91 7.72
N GLU A 212 -1.64 -0.12 7.38
CA GLU A 212 -0.24 -0.49 7.57
C GLU A 212 0.16 -0.46 9.06
N ILE A 213 -0.27 -1.52 9.77
CA ILE A 213 0.14 -1.88 11.13
C ILE A 213 0.60 -3.33 11.14
N GLY A 214 1.34 -3.70 12.18
CA GLY A 214 1.74 -5.08 12.41
C GLY A 214 0.53 -6.02 12.53
N ASN A 215 0.67 -7.24 12.04
CA ASN A 215 -0.38 -8.25 12.19
C ASN A 215 -0.68 -8.50 13.66
N TYR A 216 -1.98 -8.63 13.97
CA TYR A 216 -2.46 -8.87 15.34
C TYR A 216 -2.13 -7.76 16.34
N ALA A 217 -1.87 -6.51 15.90
CA ALA A 217 -1.55 -5.40 16.80
C ALA A 217 -2.68 -5.05 17.77
N PHE A 218 -3.92 -5.44 17.46
CA PHE A 218 -5.07 -5.27 18.34
C PHE A 218 -5.14 -6.30 19.49
N TYR A 219 -4.36 -7.40 19.41
CA TYR A 219 -4.21 -8.36 20.49
C TYR A 219 -3.00 -8.06 21.36
N GLN A 220 -3.12 -8.37 22.66
CA GLN A 220 -1.96 -8.49 23.53
C GLN A 220 -1.15 -9.71 23.10
N LYS A 221 0.16 -9.53 22.87
CA LYS A 221 1.06 -10.63 22.53
C LYS A 221 1.89 -11.03 23.76
N LEU A 222 2.17 -12.32 23.84
CA LEU A 222 3.09 -12.87 24.80
C LEU A 222 4.41 -13.23 24.10
N GLY A 223 5.52 -12.92 24.74
CA GLY A 223 6.83 -13.43 24.39
C GLY A 223 7.19 -14.59 25.33
N SER A 224 8.14 -15.39 24.91
CA SER A 224 8.73 -16.44 25.74
C SER A 224 10.23 -16.25 25.85
N GLU A 225 10.78 -16.48 27.04
CA GLU A 225 12.22 -16.41 27.30
C GLU A 225 12.60 -17.54 28.24
N ASN A 226 13.78 -18.15 27.98
CA ASN A 226 14.29 -19.16 28.87
C ASN A 226 14.97 -18.50 30.09
N THR A 227 14.53 -18.87 31.25
CA THR A 227 15.06 -18.37 32.52
C THR A 227 15.50 -19.53 33.42
N ILE A 228 16.37 -19.24 34.38
CA ILE A 228 16.84 -20.21 35.37
C ILE A 228 16.18 -19.87 36.70
N PHE A 229 15.54 -20.84 37.31
CA PHE A 229 14.99 -20.73 38.67
C PHE A 229 15.53 -21.86 39.51
N GLY A 230 16.37 -21.50 40.48
CA GLY A 230 17.18 -22.51 41.20
C GLY A 230 18.27 -23.12 40.29
N ASN A 231 18.21 -24.42 40.08
CA ASN A 231 19.12 -25.15 39.17
C ASN A 231 18.44 -25.63 37.87
N ASP A 232 17.18 -25.27 37.67
CA ASP A 232 16.37 -25.76 36.56
C ASP A 232 16.08 -24.65 35.52
N TYR A 233 15.94 -25.06 34.26
CA TYR A 233 15.54 -24.19 33.15
C TYR A 233 14.02 -24.17 33.02
N TYR A 234 13.48 -22.97 32.92
CA TYR A 234 12.05 -22.73 32.70
C TYR A 234 11.84 -21.79 31.52
N THR A 235 10.74 -22.00 30.79
CA THR A 235 10.27 -21.03 29.81
C THR A 235 9.34 -20.05 30.50
N ALA A 236 9.78 -18.82 30.69
CA ALA A 236 8.98 -17.72 31.22
C ALA A 236 8.15 -17.10 30.08
N LEU A 237 6.88 -16.85 30.35
CA LEU A 237 6.02 -16.07 29.45
C LEU A 237 5.90 -14.64 29.97
N TYR A 238 6.11 -13.69 29.10
CA TYR A 238 5.98 -12.27 29.45
C TYR A 238 5.14 -11.54 28.39
N ARG A 239 4.56 -10.41 28.78
CA ARG A 239 3.83 -9.54 27.86
C ARG A 239 4.83 -8.84 26.96
N SER A 240 4.79 -9.12 25.63
CA SER A 240 5.68 -8.50 24.66
C SER A 240 5.10 -7.24 24.03
N THR A 241 3.75 -7.15 23.93
CA THR A 241 3.06 -5.95 23.46
C THR A 241 1.73 -5.75 24.19
N PHE A 242 1.31 -4.50 24.34
CA PHE A 242 -0.09 -4.20 24.66
C PHE A 242 -0.94 -4.32 23.41
N GLY A 243 -2.06 -5.05 23.49
CA GLY A 243 -3.09 -4.99 22.46
C GLY A 243 -3.91 -3.72 22.59
N ASN A 244 -4.40 -3.24 21.45
CA ASN A 244 -5.38 -2.15 21.42
C ASN A 244 -6.56 -2.56 20.52
N PRO A 245 -7.68 -3.03 21.12
CA PRO A 245 -8.85 -3.47 20.37
C PRO A 245 -9.58 -2.34 19.63
N ASP A 246 -9.28 -1.08 19.97
CA ASP A 246 -9.91 0.11 19.38
C ASP A 246 -9.17 0.63 18.15
N LEU A 247 -8.08 -0.06 17.73
CA LEU A 247 -7.39 0.27 16.49
C LEU A 247 -8.35 0.24 15.31
N LYS A 248 -8.30 1.30 14.52
CA LYS A 248 -9.13 1.51 13.33
C LYS A 248 -8.31 1.99 12.15
N TRP A 249 -8.93 2.04 10.99
CA TRP A 249 -8.34 2.55 9.76
C TRP A 249 -7.83 3.98 9.93
N GLU A 250 -6.61 4.23 9.49
CA GLU A 250 -6.11 5.58 9.21
C GLU A 250 -6.82 6.08 7.96
N LYS A 251 -7.33 7.31 7.97
CA LYS A 251 -8.11 7.89 6.89
C LYS A 251 -7.43 9.10 6.28
N THR A 252 -7.41 9.13 4.96
CA THR A 252 -6.96 10.30 4.20
C THR A 252 -8.11 10.86 3.40
N LEU A 253 -8.53 12.08 3.73
CA LEU A 253 -9.41 12.90 2.91
C LEU A 253 -8.54 13.69 1.93
N GLN A 254 -8.85 13.58 0.64
CA GLN A 254 -8.19 14.34 -0.41
C GLN A 254 -9.23 15.11 -1.22
N TRP A 255 -8.95 16.38 -1.49
CA TRP A 255 -9.69 17.23 -2.40
C TRP A 255 -8.75 17.80 -3.44
N ASP A 256 -9.13 17.71 -4.70
CA ASP A 256 -8.36 18.18 -5.84
C ASP A 256 -9.26 19.08 -6.71
N ALA A 257 -8.69 20.17 -7.23
CA ALA A 257 -9.31 21.03 -8.23
C ALA A 257 -8.27 21.39 -9.29
N GLY A 258 -8.64 21.24 -10.57
CA GLY A 258 -7.70 21.47 -11.65
C GLY A 258 -8.34 22.05 -12.90
N VAL A 259 -7.51 22.68 -13.69
CA VAL A 259 -7.87 23.24 -15.00
C VAL A 259 -6.86 22.78 -16.05
N ASP A 260 -7.36 22.19 -17.13
CA ASP A 260 -6.57 21.81 -18.29
C ASP A 260 -6.92 22.74 -19.45
N VAL A 261 -5.93 23.41 -20.01
CA VAL A 261 -6.09 24.37 -21.12
C VAL A 261 -5.17 23.98 -22.26
N SER A 262 -5.71 23.86 -23.48
CA SER A 262 -4.92 23.65 -24.68
C SER A 262 -5.27 24.74 -25.70
N VAL A 263 -4.25 25.43 -26.20
CA VAL A 263 -4.44 26.58 -27.09
C VAL A 263 -3.51 26.53 -28.32
N LEU A 264 -3.83 27.35 -29.31
CA LEU A 264 -3.03 27.55 -30.53
C LEU A 264 -2.75 26.26 -31.31
N ASN A 265 -3.81 25.48 -31.59
CA ASN A 265 -3.74 24.17 -32.24
C ASN A 265 -2.86 23.18 -31.44
N GLN A 266 -3.05 23.12 -30.11
CA GLN A 266 -2.31 22.26 -29.18
C GLN A 266 -0.81 22.58 -29.09
N ARG A 267 -0.41 23.82 -29.46
CA ARG A 267 0.98 24.24 -29.31
C ARG A 267 1.36 24.56 -27.86
N ILE A 268 0.37 24.88 -27.04
CA ILE A 268 0.55 25.15 -25.62
C ILE A 268 -0.52 24.36 -24.86
N ASP A 269 -0.06 23.44 -24.01
CA ASP A 269 -0.90 22.66 -23.10
C ASP A 269 -0.48 23.00 -21.67
N LEU A 270 -1.43 23.52 -20.88
CA LEU A 270 -1.27 23.90 -19.48
C LEU A 270 -2.20 23.07 -18.62
N SER A 271 -1.66 22.45 -17.57
CA SER A 271 -2.41 21.87 -16.46
C SER A 271 -2.02 22.58 -15.17
N LEU A 272 -3.02 23.09 -14.46
CA LEU A 272 -2.86 23.69 -13.14
C LEU A 272 -3.75 22.96 -12.16
N ASP A 273 -3.15 22.48 -11.08
CA ASP A 273 -3.82 21.72 -10.03
C ASP A 273 -3.58 22.35 -8.65
N TYR A 274 -4.62 22.35 -7.85
CA TYR A 274 -4.55 22.55 -6.41
C TYR A 274 -5.01 21.28 -5.72
N TYR A 275 -4.26 20.83 -4.73
CA TYR A 275 -4.65 19.71 -3.89
C TYR A 275 -4.62 20.06 -2.40
N TYR A 276 -5.53 19.43 -1.67
CA TYR A 276 -5.59 19.43 -0.22
C TYR A 276 -5.74 18.00 0.27
N LYS A 277 -4.83 17.53 1.11
CA LYS A 277 -4.81 16.19 1.66
C LYS A 277 -4.67 16.25 3.17
N LYS A 278 -5.61 15.63 3.90
CA LYS A 278 -5.56 15.49 5.35
C LYS A 278 -5.65 14.02 5.74
N THR A 279 -4.58 13.52 6.35
CA THR A 279 -4.56 12.19 6.96
C THR A 279 -4.84 12.33 8.44
N SER A 280 -5.81 11.60 8.94
CA SER A 280 -6.27 11.59 10.35
C SER A 280 -6.24 10.17 10.90
N ASP A 281 -6.29 10.06 12.23
CA ASP A 281 -6.21 8.78 12.91
C ASP A 281 -4.93 7.99 12.55
N LEU A 282 -3.77 8.70 12.49
CA LEU A 282 -2.48 8.10 12.14
C LEU A 282 -2.19 6.90 13.05
N LEU A 283 -1.76 5.81 12.45
CA LEU A 283 -1.40 4.58 13.15
C LEU A 283 0.05 4.69 13.64
N LEU A 284 0.24 5.10 14.90
CA LEU A 284 1.55 5.39 15.48
C LEU A 284 1.76 4.64 16.80
N GLU A 285 3.02 4.31 17.09
CA GLU A 285 3.44 3.85 18.42
C GLU A 285 3.53 5.03 19.38
N ALA A 286 2.60 5.08 20.34
CA ALA A 286 2.58 6.11 21.38
C ALA A 286 3.41 5.65 22.58
N PRO A 287 4.27 6.52 23.15
CA PRO A 287 5.00 6.21 24.37
C PRO A 287 4.04 6.07 25.55
N ILE A 288 4.34 5.13 26.45
CA ILE A 288 3.63 4.91 27.70
C ILE A 288 4.62 4.88 28.87
N PRO A 289 4.15 5.16 30.10
CA PRO A 289 5.03 5.11 31.27
C PRO A 289 5.69 3.74 31.42
N GLY A 290 7.02 3.70 31.58
CA GLY A 290 7.81 2.45 31.72
C GLY A 290 7.39 1.59 32.91
N THR A 291 6.70 2.16 33.90
CA THR A 291 6.10 1.42 35.04
C THR A 291 5.05 0.42 34.62
N SER A 292 4.51 0.52 33.38
CA SER A 292 3.59 -0.45 32.81
C SER A 292 4.26 -1.74 32.31
N GLY A 293 5.60 -1.77 32.30
CA GLY A 293 6.42 -2.89 31.82
C GLY A 293 6.71 -2.89 30.31
N LEU A 294 6.14 -1.94 29.56
CA LEU A 294 6.41 -1.72 28.13
C LEU A 294 6.57 -0.23 27.86
N ASN A 295 7.19 0.11 26.73
CA ASN A 295 7.52 1.49 26.39
C ASN A 295 6.53 2.14 25.42
N THR A 296 5.82 1.35 24.62
CA THR A 296 4.92 1.85 23.56
C THR A 296 3.64 1.04 23.44
N ILE A 297 2.62 1.66 22.90
CA ILE A 297 1.37 1.03 22.46
C ILE A 297 0.94 1.61 21.11
N MET A 298 0.46 0.77 20.21
CA MET A 298 -0.11 1.20 18.94
C MET A 298 -1.45 1.93 19.16
N ARG A 299 -1.59 3.14 18.60
CA ARG A 299 -2.82 3.97 18.70
C ARG A 299 -3.08 4.73 17.42
N ASN A 300 -4.36 5.08 17.22
CA ASN A 300 -4.76 6.08 16.24
C ASN A 300 -4.65 7.47 16.87
N ILE A 301 -3.59 8.21 16.56
CA ILE A 301 -3.33 9.54 17.13
C ILE A 301 -2.74 10.49 16.10
N GLY A 302 -3.13 11.77 16.20
CA GLY A 302 -2.58 12.81 15.35
C GLY A 302 -3.19 12.88 13.96
N SER A 303 -2.80 13.90 13.24
CA SER A 303 -3.16 14.13 11.84
C SER A 303 -2.07 14.91 11.12
N VAL A 304 -1.93 14.70 9.83
CA VAL A 304 -1.01 15.41 8.94
C VAL A 304 -1.80 16.03 7.81
N GLN A 305 -1.48 17.27 7.46
CA GLN A 305 -2.11 18.00 6.37
C GLN A 305 -1.06 18.41 5.34
N ASN A 306 -1.35 18.15 4.07
CA ASN A 306 -0.57 18.58 2.93
C ASN A 306 -1.48 19.34 1.97
N GLN A 307 -1.01 20.45 1.44
CA GLN A 307 -1.69 21.19 0.37
C GLN A 307 -0.68 21.82 -0.55
N GLY A 308 -1.04 22.02 -1.80
CA GLY A 308 -0.11 22.59 -2.75
C GLY A 308 -0.71 22.88 -4.11
N PHE A 309 0.15 23.44 -4.95
CA PHE A 309 -0.15 23.71 -6.36
C PHE A 309 0.83 22.94 -7.23
N GLU A 310 0.32 22.41 -8.32
CA GLU A 310 1.11 21.76 -9.36
C GLU A 310 0.79 22.42 -10.70
N LEU A 311 1.83 22.76 -11.45
CA LEU A 311 1.73 23.34 -12.77
C LEU A 311 2.57 22.51 -13.74
N THR A 312 1.94 22.11 -14.85
CA THR A 312 2.65 21.48 -15.97
C THR A 312 2.33 22.27 -17.23
N LEU A 313 3.40 22.72 -17.91
CA LEU A 313 3.32 23.44 -19.16
C LEU A 313 4.09 22.66 -20.23
N ASN A 314 3.42 22.26 -21.29
CA ASN A 314 4.02 21.68 -22.48
C ASN A 314 3.87 22.66 -23.63
N THR A 315 4.98 22.88 -24.37
CA THR A 315 4.97 23.78 -25.53
C THR A 315 5.65 23.13 -26.72
N HIS A 316 5.02 23.26 -27.88
CA HIS A 316 5.61 22.93 -29.19
C HIS A 316 6.15 24.22 -29.79
N ASN A 317 7.45 24.51 -29.50
CA ASN A 317 8.08 25.77 -29.89
C ASN A 317 8.28 25.87 -31.40
N ILE A 318 8.80 24.79 -31.98
CA ILE A 318 9.02 24.69 -33.45
C ILE A 318 8.55 23.29 -33.88
N GLN A 319 7.76 23.26 -34.92
CA GLN A 319 7.30 22.01 -35.52
C GLN A 319 7.35 22.19 -37.06
N THR A 320 8.35 21.57 -37.69
CA THR A 320 8.54 21.51 -39.12
C THR A 320 8.83 20.06 -39.54
N ASP A 321 8.79 19.77 -40.83
CA ASP A 321 9.01 18.41 -41.33
C ASP A 321 10.40 17.85 -40.94
N ASN A 322 11.40 18.71 -40.74
CA ASN A 322 12.77 18.32 -40.47
C ASN A 322 13.26 18.66 -39.06
N PHE A 323 12.49 19.43 -38.29
CA PHE A 323 12.89 19.86 -36.95
C PHE A 323 11.69 20.02 -36.02
N ASN A 324 11.76 19.38 -34.86
CA ASN A 324 10.74 19.49 -33.82
C ASN A 324 11.41 19.85 -32.49
N TRP A 325 10.95 20.97 -31.88
CA TRP A 325 11.40 21.39 -30.58
C TRP A 325 10.21 21.53 -29.64
N MET A 326 10.19 20.69 -28.60
CA MET A 326 9.22 20.72 -27.51
C MET A 326 9.91 21.12 -26.21
N SER A 327 9.18 21.82 -25.33
CA SER A 327 9.64 22.12 -23.98
C SER A 327 8.56 21.71 -22.98
N THR A 328 8.97 21.09 -21.88
CA THR A 328 8.11 20.75 -20.76
C THR A 328 8.66 21.39 -19.49
N VAL A 329 7.82 22.15 -18.80
CA VAL A 329 8.13 22.75 -17.49
C VAL A 329 7.12 22.20 -16.49
N SER A 330 7.60 21.63 -15.40
CA SER A 330 6.76 21.17 -14.30
C SER A 330 7.25 21.79 -12.99
N VAL A 331 6.32 22.35 -12.22
CA VAL A 331 6.57 22.94 -10.92
C VAL A 331 5.56 22.40 -9.94
N SER A 332 6.04 21.91 -8.79
CA SER A 332 5.19 21.52 -7.67
C SER A 332 5.60 22.31 -6.43
N TYR A 333 4.63 22.90 -5.76
CA TYR A 333 4.80 23.57 -4.47
C TYR A 333 3.92 22.86 -3.44
N THR A 334 4.54 22.34 -2.38
CA THR A 334 3.86 21.64 -1.31
C THR A 334 4.05 22.38 0.00
N HIS A 335 2.97 22.58 0.75
CA HIS A 335 2.96 23.05 2.13
C HIS A 335 2.53 21.91 3.06
N LEU A 336 3.42 21.50 3.96
CA LEU A 336 3.18 20.46 4.95
C LEU A 336 2.89 21.11 6.31
N THR A 337 1.77 20.75 6.92
CA THR A 337 1.44 21.12 8.30
C THR A 337 1.41 19.87 9.17
N LEU A 338 2.31 19.82 10.15
CA LEU A 338 2.33 18.79 11.18
C LEU A 338 1.55 19.29 12.41
N PRO A 339 0.93 18.41 13.19
CA PRO A 339 0.30 18.81 14.45
C PRO A 339 1.38 19.34 15.41
N THR A 340 1.15 20.54 15.95
CA THR A 340 2.06 21.20 16.91
C THR A 340 1.88 20.71 18.34
N LYS A 341 0.91 19.83 18.62
CA LYS A 341 0.65 19.19 19.91
C LYS A 341 0.30 17.71 19.71
N LEU A 342 1.11 16.81 20.27
CA LEU A 342 0.63 15.52 20.74
C LEU A 342 -0.20 15.81 21.99
N GLU A 343 -1.52 15.76 21.87
CA GLU A 343 -2.38 15.69 23.06
C GLU A 343 -2.21 14.30 23.64
N VAL A 344 -1.53 14.24 24.78
CA VAL A 344 -1.33 13.03 25.58
C VAL A 344 -2.54 12.80 26.46
#